data_7c050a3a02fba9426f5ceb7c41be16b2
#
_entry.id   7c050a3a02fba9426f5ceb7c41be16b2
#
_cell.length_a   1.000
_cell.length_b   1.000
_cell.length_c   1.000
_cell.angle_alpha   90.00
_cell.angle_beta   90.00
_cell.angle_gamma   90.00
#
_symmetry.space_group_name_H-M   'P 1'
#
loop_
_entity.id
_entity.type
_entity.pdbx_description
1 polymer ?
#
loop_
_entity_poly.entity_id
_entity_poly.type
_entity_poly.pdbx_seq_one_letter_code
_entity_poly.pdbx_strand_id
1 'polypeptide(L)'
;MVATSLKDVFFLVERLKSADAAYESVERMLELARPIAVDEAVCRRALPLERPDYEDGLIAAAAEIEQIECIVTRDDGAFRDLGIRRMSPLEFIKERGTEVVAL
;
A
#
# COMPACT_ATOMS: atom_id res chain seq x y z
N MET A 1 2.60 -2.95 -2.74
CA MET A 1 1.52 -1.95 -2.69
C MET A 1 0.34 -2.38 -3.54
N VAL A 2 -0.85 -1.92 -3.25
CA VAL A 2 -1.97 -2.14 -4.15
C VAL A 2 -1.88 -1.18 -5.34
N ALA A 3 -2.33 -1.64 -6.52
CA ALA A 3 -2.21 -0.87 -7.75
C ALA A 3 -2.88 0.51 -7.68
N THR A 4 -3.99 0.61 -6.96
CA THR A 4 -4.72 1.88 -6.81
C THR A 4 -3.93 2.94 -6.05
N SER A 5 -2.91 2.55 -5.27
CA SER A 5 -2.06 3.50 -4.56
C SER A 5 -1.20 4.34 -5.51
N LEU A 6 -0.92 3.82 -6.70
CA LEU A 6 -0.17 4.59 -7.72
C LEU A 6 -0.93 5.83 -8.16
N LYS A 7 -2.25 5.74 -8.25
CA LYS A 7 -3.10 6.87 -8.56
C LYS A 7 -2.98 7.96 -7.50
N ASP A 8 -2.97 7.57 -6.24
CA ASP A 8 -2.86 8.52 -5.13
C ASP A 8 -1.50 9.23 -5.13
N VAL A 9 -0.43 8.50 -5.39
CA VAL A 9 0.92 9.07 -5.53
C VAL A 9 0.93 10.06 -6.69
N PHE A 10 0.36 9.68 -7.83
CA PHE A 10 0.31 10.54 -9.01
C PHE A 10 -0.36 11.88 -8.68
N PHE A 11 -1.57 11.85 -8.15
CA PHE A 11 -2.33 13.06 -7.87
C PHE A 11 -1.67 13.94 -6.81
N LEU A 12 -1.05 13.34 -5.80
CA LEU A 12 -0.34 14.09 -4.78
C LEU A 12 0.86 14.85 -5.37
N VAL A 13 1.69 14.16 -6.14
CA VAL A 13 2.89 14.77 -6.74
C VAL A 13 2.51 15.79 -7.80
N GLU A 14 1.49 15.51 -8.60
CA GLU A 14 0.99 16.48 -9.58
C GLU A 14 0.59 17.79 -8.91
N ARG A 15 -0.13 17.70 -7.80
CA ARG A 15 -0.57 18.87 -7.04
C ARG A 15 0.59 19.66 -6.44
N LEU A 16 1.58 18.94 -5.92
CA LEU A 16 2.70 19.57 -5.20
C LEU A 16 3.82 20.06 -6.12
N LYS A 17 3.97 19.45 -7.29
CA LYS A 17 5.06 19.77 -8.21
C LYS A 17 4.56 19.97 -9.64
N SER A 18 4.39 18.89 -10.39
CA SER A 18 4.00 18.95 -11.79
C SER A 18 3.52 17.59 -12.29
N ALA A 19 2.89 17.56 -13.45
CA ALA A 19 2.50 16.31 -14.09
C ALA A 19 3.72 15.46 -14.47
N ASP A 20 4.78 16.10 -14.96
CA ASP A 20 6.01 15.38 -15.33
C ASP A 20 6.63 14.69 -14.11
N ALA A 21 6.71 15.40 -12.99
CA ALA A 21 7.21 14.83 -11.75
C ALA A 21 6.31 13.68 -11.25
N ALA A 22 5.00 13.79 -11.46
CA ALA A 22 4.07 12.73 -11.08
C ALA A 22 4.31 11.45 -11.88
N TYR A 23 4.50 11.56 -13.19
CA TYR A 23 4.81 10.40 -14.03
C TYR A 23 6.14 9.76 -13.64
N GLU A 24 7.16 10.55 -13.36
CA GLU A 24 8.45 10.04 -12.88
C GLU A 24 8.29 9.29 -11.55
N SER A 25 7.47 9.83 -10.65
CA SER A 25 7.23 9.19 -9.35
C SER A 25 6.56 7.83 -9.50
N VAL A 26 5.56 7.73 -10.37
CA VAL A 26 4.89 6.44 -10.64
C VAL A 26 5.89 5.44 -11.25
N GLU A 27 6.69 5.88 -12.21
CA GLU A 27 7.70 5.02 -12.83
C GLU A 27 8.69 4.49 -11.80
N ARG A 28 9.15 5.36 -10.90
CA ARG A 28 10.06 4.98 -9.83
C ARG A 28 9.43 3.99 -8.86
N MET A 29 8.16 4.21 -8.51
CA MET A 29 7.45 3.27 -7.62
C MET A 29 7.34 1.89 -8.26
N LEU A 30 7.11 1.81 -9.56
CA LEU A 30 7.04 0.53 -10.27
C LEU A 30 8.38 -0.19 -10.32
N GLU A 31 9.49 0.54 -10.26
CA GLU A 31 10.82 -0.05 -10.17
C GLU A 31 11.10 -0.60 -8.76
N LEU A 32 10.57 0.04 -7.74
CA LEU A 32 10.87 -0.28 -6.35
C LEU A 32 9.90 -1.31 -5.74
N ALA A 33 8.69 -1.38 -6.24
CA ALA A 33 7.65 -2.24 -5.68
C ALA A 33 6.76 -2.82 -6.75
N ARG A 34 6.33 -4.07 -6.55
CA ARG A 34 5.39 -4.71 -7.44
C ARG A 34 3.96 -4.30 -7.04
N PRO A 35 3.16 -3.73 -7.96
CA PRO A 35 1.77 -3.44 -7.63
C PRO A 35 0.94 -4.72 -7.57
N ILE A 36 0.03 -4.76 -6.61
CA ILE A 36 -0.91 -5.86 -6.44
C ILE A 36 -2.24 -5.44 -7.08
N ALA A 37 -2.78 -6.31 -7.94
CA ALA A 37 -4.03 -6.03 -8.63
C ALA A 37 -5.19 -5.90 -7.64
N VAL A 38 -6.08 -4.95 -7.92
CA VAL A 38 -7.35 -4.83 -7.22
C VAL A 38 -8.44 -5.23 -8.23
N ASP A 39 -8.75 -6.51 -8.22
CA ASP A 39 -9.73 -7.10 -9.14
C ASP A 39 -11.06 -7.39 -8.43
N GLU A 40 -11.97 -8.07 -9.12
CA GLU A 40 -13.28 -8.40 -8.54
C GLU A 40 -13.14 -9.23 -7.26
N ALA A 41 -12.21 -10.18 -7.22
CA ALA A 41 -12.02 -11.03 -6.05
C ALA A 41 -11.60 -10.20 -4.83
N VAL A 42 -10.69 -9.26 -5.01
CA VAL A 42 -10.28 -8.34 -3.95
C VAL A 42 -11.46 -7.49 -3.48
N CYS A 43 -12.20 -6.92 -4.42
CA CYS A 43 -13.35 -6.08 -4.09
C CYS A 43 -14.41 -6.84 -3.30
N ARG A 44 -14.70 -8.08 -3.69
CA ARG A 44 -15.67 -8.90 -2.98
C ARG A 44 -15.18 -9.31 -1.60
N ARG A 45 -13.93 -9.69 -1.49
CA ARG A 45 -13.34 -10.10 -0.21
C ARG A 45 -13.26 -8.95 0.79
N ALA A 46 -13.16 -7.73 0.32
CA ALA A 46 -13.10 -6.55 1.17
C ALA A 46 -14.43 -6.22 1.85
N LEU A 47 -15.56 -6.59 1.24
CA LEU A 47 -16.88 -6.26 1.76
C LEU A 47 -17.14 -6.73 3.19
N PRO A 48 -16.86 -7.99 3.57
CA PRO A 48 -17.10 -8.43 4.94
C PRO A 48 -16.11 -7.88 5.96
N LEU A 49 -14.99 -7.31 5.52
CA LEU A 49 -13.98 -6.77 6.43
C LEU A 49 -14.41 -5.45 7.08
N GLU A 50 -15.05 -4.58 6.31
CA GLU A 50 -15.68 -3.33 6.77
C GLU A 50 -14.82 -2.42 7.66
N ARG A 51 -13.51 -2.59 7.73
CA ARG A 51 -12.71 -1.91 8.73
C ARG A 51 -11.38 -1.39 8.23
N PRO A 52 -10.97 -0.20 8.68
CA PRO A 52 -11.85 0.81 9.31
C PRO A 52 -12.76 1.45 8.27
N ASP A 53 -12.41 1.33 7.00
CA ASP A 53 -13.24 1.72 5.88
C ASP A 53 -13.00 0.78 4.70
N TYR A 54 -13.73 0.97 3.61
CA TYR A 54 -13.65 0.07 2.47
C TYR A 54 -12.27 0.11 1.79
N GLU A 55 -11.62 1.26 1.75
CA GLU A 55 -10.28 1.37 1.16
C GLU A 55 -9.26 0.52 1.93
N ASP A 56 -9.29 0.59 3.26
CA ASP A 56 -8.43 -0.25 4.08
C ASP A 56 -8.81 -1.73 3.93
N GLY A 57 -10.09 -2.02 3.77
CA GLY A 57 -10.57 -3.36 3.47
C GLY A 57 -10.00 -3.90 2.16
N LEU A 58 -9.91 -3.06 1.12
CA LEU A 58 -9.29 -3.46 -0.15
C LEU A 58 -7.83 -3.82 0.02
N ILE A 59 -7.09 -3.02 0.80
CA ILE A 59 -5.68 -3.29 1.06
C ILE A 59 -5.50 -4.60 1.82
N ALA A 60 -6.31 -4.81 2.85
CA ALA A 60 -6.25 -6.03 3.65
C ALA A 60 -6.63 -7.27 2.83
N ALA A 61 -7.67 -7.18 1.99
CA ALA A 61 -8.10 -8.27 1.13
C ALA A 61 -7.02 -8.61 0.10
N ALA A 62 -6.41 -7.60 -0.51
CA ALA A 62 -5.32 -7.81 -1.46
C ALA A 62 -4.13 -8.50 -0.80
N ALA A 63 -3.77 -8.06 0.41
CA ALA A 63 -2.68 -8.66 1.16
C ALA A 63 -2.96 -10.12 1.52
N GLU A 64 -4.20 -10.43 1.90
CA GLU A 64 -4.62 -11.79 2.22
C GLU A 64 -4.54 -12.71 1.00
N ILE A 65 -5.09 -12.26 -0.13
CA ILE A 65 -5.12 -13.05 -1.37
C ILE A 65 -3.71 -13.31 -1.88
N GLU A 66 -2.83 -12.31 -1.83
CA GLU A 66 -1.45 -12.44 -2.29
C GLU A 66 -0.50 -13.00 -1.23
N GLN A 67 -1.03 -13.35 -0.06
CA GLN A 67 -0.23 -13.93 1.04
C GLN A 67 0.93 -13.03 1.47
N ILE A 68 0.64 -11.74 1.60
CA ILE A 68 1.64 -10.76 2.04
C ILE A 68 1.93 -10.97 3.51
N GLU A 69 3.22 -10.95 3.87
CA GLU A 69 3.65 -11.19 5.25
C GLU A 69 3.33 -10.04 6.19
N CYS A 70 3.37 -8.81 5.67
CA CYS A 70 3.32 -7.64 6.53
C CYS A 70 2.79 -6.43 5.78
N ILE A 71 1.97 -5.64 6.46
CA ILE A 71 1.51 -4.34 5.96
C ILE A 71 2.30 -3.24 6.66
N VAL A 72 2.87 -2.34 5.87
CA VAL A 72 3.59 -1.17 6.41
C VAL A 72 2.62 0.00 6.41
N THR A 73 2.33 0.53 7.59
CA THR A 73 1.35 1.61 7.74
C THR A 73 1.69 2.48 8.94
N ARG A 74 1.30 3.75 8.86
CA ARG A 74 1.39 4.68 10.00
C ARG A 74 0.17 4.58 10.91
N ASP A 75 -0.88 3.94 10.44
CA ASP A 75 -2.12 3.80 11.18
C ASP A 75 -2.11 2.52 12.01
N ASP A 76 -1.86 2.66 13.32
CA ASP A 76 -1.79 1.55 14.25
C ASP A 76 -3.10 0.79 14.40
N GLY A 77 -4.22 1.46 14.16
CA GLY A 77 -5.54 0.86 14.36
C GLY A 77 -6.10 0.17 13.14
N ALA A 78 -5.67 0.60 11.93
CA ALA A 78 -6.33 0.25 10.67
C ALA A 78 -6.44 -1.25 10.40
N PHE A 79 -5.41 -2.03 10.75
CA PHE A 79 -5.34 -3.45 10.40
C PHE A 79 -5.20 -4.36 11.62
N ARG A 80 -5.47 -3.84 12.80
CA ARG A 80 -5.20 -4.53 14.07
C ARG A 80 -5.90 -5.88 14.18
N ASP A 81 -7.15 -5.94 13.74
CA ASP A 81 -7.99 -7.12 13.95
C ASP A 81 -8.01 -8.08 12.77
N LEU A 82 -7.16 -7.89 11.77
CA LEU A 82 -7.21 -8.66 10.53
C LEU A 82 -6.23 -9.82 10.46
N GLY A 83 -5.48 -10.06 11.54
CA GLY A 83 -4.54 -11.20 11.59
C GLY A 83 -3.31 -11.05 10.72
N ILE A 84 -3.11 -9.90 10.07
CA ILE A 84 -1.95 -9.62 9.25
C ILE A 84 -0.95 -8.82 10.08
N ARG A 85 0.33 -9.24 10.05
CA ARG A 85 1.38 -8.50 10.73
C ARG A 85 1.48 -7.10 10.14
N ARG A 86 1.59 -6.11 10.99
CA ARG A 86 1.79 -4.73 10.53
C ARG A 86 3.02 -4.12 11.19
N MET A 87 3.61 -3.17 10.48
CA MET A 87 4.78 -2.45 10.94
C MET A 87 4.61 -0.97 10.58
N SER A 88 5.16 -0.10 11.40
CA SER A 88 5.31 1.29 11.00
C SER A 88 6.43 1.40 9.96
N PRO A 89 6.47 2.50 9.18
CA PRO A 89 7.60 2.73 8.27
C PRO A 89 8.95 2.68 8.97
N LEU A 90 9.03 3.23 10.18
CA LEU A 90 10.28 3.22 10.94
C LEU A 90 10.69 1.82 11.37
N GLU A 91 9.74 1.01 11.85
CA GLU A 91 10.01 -0.38 12.21
C GLU A 91 10.47 -1.18 11.00
N PHE A 92 9.84 -0.97 9.85
CA PHE A 92 10.21 -1.63 8.61
C PHE A 92 11.64 -1.29 8.20
N ILE A 93 12.01 -0.02 8.26
CA ILE A 93 13.38 0.42 7.94
C ILE A 93 14.38 -0.20 8.89
N LYS A 94 14.10 -0.25 10.18
CA LYS A 94 15.00 -0.85 11.17
C LYS A 94 15.18 -2.34 10.96
N GLU A 95 14.12 -3.06 10.63
CA GLU A 95 14.18 -4.51 10.43
C GLU A 95 14.84 -4.88 9.11
N ARG A 96 14.56 -4.12 8.03
CA ARG A 96 15.09 -4.40 6.69
C ARG A 96 16.40 -3.69 6.40
N GLY A 97 16.70 -2.66 7.17
CA GLY A 97 17.99 -1.96 7.11
C GLY A 97 18.33 -1.44 5.72
N THR A 98 19.42 -1.96 5.17
CA THR A 98 19.99 -1.48 3.91
C THR A 98 19.19 -1.88 2.68
N GLU A 99 18.16 -2.69 2.81
CA GLU A 99 17.31 -3.08 1.69
C GLU A 99 16.38 -1.95 1.25
N VAL A 100 16.20 -0.95 2.12
CA VAL A 100 15.35 0.19 1.83
C VAL A 100 16.17 1.30 1.23
N VAL A 101 15.85 1.67 -0.01
CA VAL A 101 16.49 2.80 -0.69
C VAL A 101 15.79 4.07 -0.28
N ALA A 102 16.55 5.05 0.18
CA ALA A 102 16.01 6.37 0.52
C ALA A 102 15.50 7.05 -0.74
N LEU A 103 14.27 7.48 -0.71
CA LEU A 103 13.64 8.18 -1.83
C LEU A 103 13.83 9.68 -1.72
#